data_224250b166f0094df5647469a2a62f24
#
_entry.id   224250b166f0094df5647469a2a62f24
#
_cell.length_a   1.000
_cell.length_b   1.000
_cell.length_c   1.000
_cell.angle_alpha   90.00
_cell.angle_beta   90.00
_cell.angle_gamma   90.00
#
_symmetry.space_group_name_H-M   'P 1'
#
loop_
_entity.id
_entity.type
_entity.pdbx_description
1 polymer ?
#
loop_
_entity_poly.entity_id
_entity_poly.type
_entity_poly.pdbx_seq_one_letter_code
_entity_poly.pdbx_strand_id
1 'polypeptide(L)'
;MPLGCVTILLNPSGDPLSGALDSAWLSATLAAFGFASSSMDDRVFTQVALSRARRAIDHFVARHAHAVAAESDGVVALLEGWARSTGGSTAVRFEPAFGDAWRCAAADAIDPERAAITAASLALHLSACGVEGDWEIALRSARRLRCGSLLLPGAHRLSVRSGPAVVSVTTSAADGRRVCRLPLSGEFARSGGAVWYASILPRVEVGRASIRLLTRPALESSMDPGGESSKVFEQARESIDSRQIDCVRTALELIAAQAPAYLPWVSRAIHDLILLNVSGPSVDSGSVENAPGLIYLAARDDAGWIAERLVHESARQHVNLLNTLGPTG
;
A
#
# COMPACT_ATOMS: atom_id res chain seq x y z
N MET A 1 8.39 -20.00 -29.83
CA MET A 1 9.39 -19.80 -28.77
C MET A 1 8.87 -20.48 -27.53
N PRO A 2 9.63 -21.38 -26.88
CA PRO A 2 9.14 -22.06 -25.70
C PRO A 2 9.05 -21.09 -24.54
N LEU A 3 7.89 -21.06 -23.88
CA LEU A 3 7.65 -20.37 -22.61
C LEU A 3 8.62 -20.93 -21.57
N GLY A 4 9.54 -20.09 -21.12
CA GLY A 4 10.48 -20.45 -20.06
C GLY A 4 9.73 -20.83 -18.80
N CYS A 5 10.16 -21.92 -18.22
CA CYS A 5 9.66 -22.48 -16.96
C CYS A 5 9.77 -21.39 -15.86
N VAL A 6 8.64 -20.88 -15.38
CA VAL A 6 8.61 -20.01 -14.21
C VAL A 6 8.83 -20.90 -13.00
N THR A 7 10.03 -20.88 -12.45
CA THR A 7 10.32 -21.55 -11.19
C THR A 7 9.62 -20.76 -10.08
N ILE A 8 8.50 -21.27 -9.61
CA ILE A 8 7.78 -20.73 -8.45
C ILE A 8 8.62 -21.08 -7.23
N LEU A 9 9.28 -20.08 -6.63
CA LEU A 9 9.99 -20.23 -5.36
C LEU A 9 8.95 -20.40 -4.25
N LEU A 10 8.87 -21.59 -3.70
CA LEU A 10 8.00 -21.95 -2.59
C LEU A 10 8.48 -21.26 -1.31
N ASN A 11 7.55 -20.66 -0.58
CA ASN A 11 7.80 -20.14 0.75
C ASN A 11 8.06 -21.30 1.73
N PRO A 12 9.15 -21.31 2.53
CA PRO A 12 9.52 -22.47 3.38
C PRO A 12 8.62 -22.69 4.60
N SER A 13 7.67 -21.82 4.92
CA SER A 13 6.71 -22.02 6.00
C SER A 13 5.46 -22.70 5.46
N GLY A 14 5.48 -24.03 5.41
CA GLY A 14 4.40 -24.86 4.89
C GLY A 14 3.16 -24.98 5.78
N ASP A 15 2.50 -23.86 6.10
CA ASP A 15 1.16 -23.90 6.68
C ASP A 15 0.13 -24.03 5.57
N PRO A 16 -0.56 -25.17 5.47
CA PRO A 16 -1.64 -25.31 4.51
C PRO A 16 -2.76 -24.34 4.87
N LEU A 17 -3.31 -23.67 3.85
CA LEU A 17 -4.62 -23.06 3.92
C LEU A 17 -5.61 -24.13 4.38
N SER A 18 -5.93 -24.19 5.67
CA SER A 18 -6.89 -25.15 6.23
C SER A 18 -8.32 -24.72 5.93
N GLY A 19 -8.67 -24.82 4.70
CA GLY A 19 -9.99 -24.73 4.11
C GLY A 19 -9.78 -25.11 2.67
N ALA A 20 -10.30 -26.24 2.27
CA ALA A 20 -10.25 -26.71 0.89
C ALA A 20 -10.65 -25.57 -0.03
N LEU A 21 -9.67 -24.93 -0.66
CA LEU A 21 -9.96 -24.01 -1.74
C LEU A 21 -10.69 -24.81 -2.79
N ASP A 22 -11.96 -24.49 -3.01
CA ASP A 22 -12.76 -25.10 -4.07
C ASP A 22 -11.95 -25.04 -5.35
N SER A 23 -11.79 -26.18 -6.04
CA SER A 23 -11.04 -26.26 -7.29
C SER A 23 -11.60 -25.31 -8.35
N ALA A 24 -12.89 -25.01 -8.32
CA ALA A 24 -13.53 -24.02 -9.16
C ALA A 24 -13.07 -22.59 -8.84
N TRP A 25 -12.90 -22.26 -7.57
CA TRP A 25 -12.34 -20.96 -7.15
C TRP A 25 -10.88 -20.81 -7.57
N LEU A 26 -10.07 -21.86 -7.41
CA LEU A 26 -8.67 -21.85 -7.83
C LEU A 26 -8.54 -21.69 -9.35
N SER A 27 -9.33 -22.43 -10.13
CA SER A 27 -9.37 -22.32 -11.60
C SER A 27 -9.80 -20.91 -12.05
N ALA A 28 -10.83 -20.33 -11.43
CA ALA A 28 -11.26 -18.97 -11.70
C ALA A 28 -10.18 -17.94 -11.34
N THR A 29 -9.47 -18.14 -10.22
CA THR A 29 -8.36 -17.30 -9.79
C THR A 29 -7.21 -17.33 -10.79
N LEU A 30 -6.77 -18.51 -11.22
CA LEU A 30 -5.70 -18.67 -12.21
C LEU A 30 -6.08 -18.05 -13.56
N ALA A 31 -7.33 -18.23 -14.02
CA ALA A 31 -7.83 -17.59 -15.21
C ALA A 31 -7.85 -16.06 -15.10
N ALA A 32 -8.26 -15.52 -13.94
CA ALA A 32 -8.30 -14.09 -13.67
C ALA A 32 -6.92 -13.42 -13.72
N PHE A 33 -5.88 -14.13 -13.31
CA PHE A 33 -4.50 -13.63 -13.32
C PHE A 33 -3.74 -13.91 -14.63
N GLY A 34 -4.23 -14.82 -15.47
CA GLY A 34 -3.56 -15.22 -16.71
C GLY A 34 -3.75 -14.25 -17.87
N PHE A 35 -4.81 -13.43 -17.86
CA PHE A 35 -5.16 -12.53 -18.95
C PHE A 35 -5.71 -11.20 -18.46
N ALA A 36 -5.35 -10.12 -19.13
CA ALA A 36 -5.90 -8.81 -18.90
C ALA A 36 -7.37 -8.76 -19.34
N SER A 37 -8.31 -9.20 -18.52
CA SER A 37 -9.73 -9.12 -18.86
C SER A 37 -10.64 -8.91 -17.64
N SER A 38 -11.80 -8.46 -17.92
CA SER A 38 -13.15 -8.40 -17.30
C SER A 38 -13.33 -8.04 -15.79
N SER A 39 -14.56 -7.64 -15.48
CA SER A 39 -15.04 -7.25 -14.13
C SER A 39 -14.98 -8.36 -13.08
N MET A 40 -14.93 -9.61 -13.47
CA MET A 40 -14.82 -10.76 -12.57
C MET A 40 -13.45 -10.83 -11.90
N ASP A 41 -12.40 -10.41 -12.61
CA ASP A 41 -11.02 -10.40 -12.15
C ASP A 41 -10.82 -9.44 -10.98
N ASP A 42 -11.57 -8.32 -10.95
CA ASP A 42 -11.49 -7.33 -9.87
C ASP A 42 -11.92 -7.90 -8.53
N ARG A 43 -12.96 -8.75 -8.50
CA ARG A 43 -13.44 -9.37 -7.26
C ARG A 43 -12.44 -10.38 -6.72
N VAL A 44 -11.92 -11.24 -7.57
CA VAL A 44 -10.93 -12.25 -7.17
C VAL A 44 -9.67 -11.58 -6.65
N PHE A 45 -9.15 -10.61 -7.40
CA PHE A 45 -7.97 -9.85 -6.98
C PHE A 45 -8.20 -9.16 -5.64
N THR A 46 -9.34 -8.51 -5.46
CA THR A 46 -9.70 -7.84 -4.20
C THR A 46 -9.79 -8.83 -3.05
N GLN A 47 -10.38 -10.01 -3.26
CA GLN A 47 -10.47 -11.05 -2.22
C GLN A 47 -9.09 -11.58 -1.82
N VAL A 48 -8.21 -11.83 -2.79
CA VAL A 48 -6.83 -12.26 -2.52
C VAL A 48 -6.07 -11.20 -1.74
N ALA A 49 -6.16 -9.94 -2.17
CA ALA A 49 -5.52 -8.82 -1.49
C ALA A 49 -6.02 -8.64 -0.05
N LEU A 50 -7.34 -8.73 0.16
CA LEU A 50 -7.96 -8.66 1.49
C LEU A 50 -7.55 -9.83 2.38
N SER A 51 -7.52 -11.05 1.84
CA SER A 51 -7.07 -12.23 2.59
C SER A 51 -5.62 -12.07 3.05
N ARG A 52 -4.75 -11.59 2.15
CA ARG A 52 -3.34 -11.30 2.50
C ARG A 52 -3.23 -10.21 3.56
N ALA A 53 -3.97 -9.11 3.41
CA ALA A 53 -3.97 -8.02 4.38
C ALA A 53 -4.40 -8.49 5.78
N ARG A 54 -5.46 -9.30 5.85
CA ARG A 54 -5.92 -9.89 7.12
C ARG A 54 -4.86 -10.76 7.78
N ARG A 55 -4.24 -11.67 7.02
CA ARG A 55 -3.15 -12.50 7.54
C ARG A 55 -1.98 -11.68 8.04
N ALA A 56 -1.59 -10.64 7.29
CA ALA A 56 -0.51 -9.76 7.72
C ALA A 56 -0.83 -9.11 9.08
N ILE A 57 -2.05 -8.66 9.28
CA ILE A 57 -2.49 -8.09 10.56
C ILE A 57 -2.56 -9.16 11.64
N ASP A 58 -3.17 -10.32 11.37
CA ASP A 58 -3.28 -11.41 12.36
C ASP A 58 -1.90 -11.83 12.87
N HIS A 59 -0.95 -12.07 11.98
CA HIS A 59 0.42 -12.44 12.34
C HIS A 59 1.13 -11.32 13.10
N PHE A 60 0.96 -10.08 12.66
CA PHE A 60 1.54 -8.91 13.32
C PHE A 60 0.99 -8.76 14.75
N VAL A 61 -0.33 -8.81 14.91
CA VAL A 61 -0.98 -8.66 16.23
C VAL A 61 -0.62 -9.84 17.14
N ALA A 62 -0.68 -11.07 16.64
CA ALA A 62 -0.32 -12.26 17.44
C ALA A 62 1.08 -12.14 18.05
N ARG A 63 2.01 -11.45 17.37
CA ARG A 63 3.40 -11.34 17.80
C ARG A 63 3.70 -10.06 18.59
N HIS A 64 3.03 -8.97 18.27
CA HIS A 64 3.40 -7.64 18.76
C HIS A 64 2.30 -6.90 19.54
N ALA A 65 1.14 -7.53 19.78
CA ALA A 65 0.02 -6.87 20.49
C ALA A 65 0.45 -6.27 21.82
N HIS A 66 1.25 -6.98 22.63
CA HIS A 66 1.71 -6.50 23.92
C HIS A 66 2.57 -5.22 23.81
N ALA A 67 3.50 -5.20 22.86
CA ALA A 67 4.36 -4.03 22.63
C ALA A 67 3.56 -2.83 22.12
N VAL A 68 2.59 -3.07 21.21
CA VAL A 68 1.69 -2.02 20.70
C VAL A 68 0.76 -1.50 21.79
N ALA A 69 0.16 -2.38 22.58
CA ALA A 69 -0.76 -1.99 23.67
C ALA A 69 -0.08 -1.15 24.77
N ALA A 70 1.22 -1.31 24.98
CA ALA A 70 1.97 -0.51 25.93
C ALA A 70 2.05 0.99 25.51
N GLU A 71 1.98 1.28 24.22
CA GLU A 71 2.13 2.64 23.68
C GLU A 71 0.81 3.16 23.08
N SER A 72 -0.28 2.37 23.11
CA SER A 72 -1.53 2.71 22.41
C SER A 72 -2.78 2.32 23.19
N ASP A 73 -3.87 3.04 22.90
CA ASP A 73 -5.23 2.67 23.29
C ASP A 73 -6.09 2.47 22.04
N GLY A 74 -6.88 1.40 22.01
CA GLY A 74 -7.81 1.06 20.93
C GLY A 74 -7.17 0.50 19.64
N VAL A 75 -5.87 0.68 19.37
CA VAL A 75 -5.23 0.24 18.14
C VAL A 75 -5.28 -1.27 17.95
N VAL A 76 -4.89 -2.05 18.95
CA VAL A 76 -4.89 -3.52 18.88
C VAL A 76 -6.31 -4.02 18.66
N ALA A 77 -7.30 -3.49 19.38
CA ALA A 77 -8.70 -3.87 19.24
C ALA A 77 -9.25 -3.57 17.83
N LEU A 78 -8.87 -2.43 17.23
CA LEU A 78 -9.24 -2.08 15.86
C LEU A 78 -8.66 -3.08 14.85
N LEU A 79 -7.36 -3.39 14.96
CA LEU A 79 -6.67 -4.30 14.06
C LEU A 79 -7.25 -5.73 14.14
N GLU A 80 -7.42 -6.26 15.37
CA GLU A 80 -8.02 -7.57 15.59
C GLU A 80 -9.48 -7.63 15.13
N GLY A 81 -10.27 -6.60 15.43
CA GLY A 81 -11.66 -6.52 15.02
C GLY A 81 -11.80 -6.58 13.51
N TRP A 82 -10.96 -5.83 12.78
CA TRP A 82 -10.98 -5.85 11.32
C TRP A 82 -10.49 -7.19 10.76
N ALA A 83 -9.41 -7.76 11.27
CA ALA A 83 -8.87 -9.03 10.79
C ALA A 83 -9.88 -10.17 10.92
N ARG A 84 -10.65 -10.20 12.01
CA ARG A 84 -11.70 -11.20 12.27
C ARG A 84 -13.02 -10.92 11.54
N SER A 85 -13.22 -9.71 11.02
CA SER A 85 -14.49 -9.37 10.34
C SER A 85 -14.65 -10.18 9.05
N THR A 86 -15.83 -10.75 8.83
CA THR A 86 -16.18 -11.47 7.59
C THR A 86 -16.58 -10.53 6.46
N GLY A 87 -17.01 -9.30 6.80
CA GLY A 87 -17.37 -8.23 5.89
C GLY A 87 -16.22 -7.25 5.78
N GLY A 88 -15.36 -7.38 4.77
CA GLY A 88 -14.33 -6.37 4.52
C GLY A 88 -14.91 -5.19 3.75
N SER A 89 -14.57 -3.96 4.16
CA SER A 89 -14.77 -2.82 3.30
C SER A 89 -14.05 -3.07 1.98
N THR A 90 -14.76 -3.06 0.86
CA THR A 90 -14.21 -3.15 -0.50
C THR A 90 -13.27 -1.97 -0.82
N ALA A 91 -13.25 -0.96 0.04
CA ALA A 91 -12.37 0.19 -0.04
C ALA A 91 -10.94 -0.10 0.46
N VAL A 92 -10.71 -1.20 1.21
CA VAL A 92 -9.36 -1.57 1.66
C VAL A 92 -8.56 -2.04 0.45
N ARG A 93 -7.64 -1.21 0.03
CA ARG A 93 -6.66 -1.54 -0.99
C ARG A 93 -5.41 -2.10 -0.33
N PHE A 94 -4.65 -2.84 -1.10
CA PHE A 94 -3.36 -3.29 -0.61
C PHE A 94 -2.41 -2.09 -0.51
N GLU A 95 -1.95 -1.79 0.70
CA GLU A 95 -1.06 -0.67 1.00
C GLU A 95 0.28 -1.18 1.53
N PRO A 96 1.36 -0.43 1.37
CA PRO A 96 2.69 -0.80 1.89
C PRO A 96 2.70 -1.16 3.38
N ALA A 97 1.81 -0.56 4.19
CA ALA A 97 1.68 -0.87 5.61
C ALA A 97 1.40 -2.35 5.90
N PHE A 98 0.67 -3.05 5.01
CA PHE A 98 0.46 -4.50 5.16
C PHE A 98 1.74 -5.30 4.91
N GLY A 99 2.58 -4.85 3.98
CA GLY A 99 3.91 -5.43 3.76
C GLY A 99 4.82 -5.23 4.96
N ASP A 100 4.76 -4.06 5.60
CA ASP A 100 5.50 -3.79 6.84
C ASP A 100 5.03 -4.68 7.99
N ALA A 101 3.71 -4.86 8.15
CA ALA A 101 3.15 -5.77 9.13
C ALA A 101 3.67 -7.19 8.95
N TRP A 102 3.71 -7.66 7.70
CA TRP A 102 4.24 -8.99 7.36
C TRP A 102 5.71 -9.12 7.72
N ARG A 103 6.54 -8.13 7.37
CA ARG A 103 7.99 -8.12 7.70
C ARG A 103 8.22 -8.07 9.21
N CYS A 104 7.46 -7.23 9.93
CA CYS A 104 7.52 -7.18 11.39
C CYS A 104 7.14 -8.51 12.02
N ALA A 105 6.10 -9.17 11.50
CA ALA A 105 5.68 -10.49 11.97
C ALA A 105 6.71 -11.59 11.68
N ALA A 106 7.46 -11.50 10.58
CA ALA A 106 8.48 -12.48 10.21
C ALA A 106 9.82 -12.28 10.94
N ALA A 107 10.09 -11.09 11.47
CA ALA A 107 11.35 -10.79 12.14
C ALA A 107 11.42 -11.44 13.54
N ASP A 108 12.59 -11.98 13.90
CA ASP A 108 12.79 -12.62 15.23
C ASP A 108 12.67 -11.62 16.38
N ALA A 109 13.13 -10.38 16.17
CA ALA A 109 12.96 -9.28 17.10
C ALA A 109 12.74 -7.98 16.32
N ILE A 110 11.86 -7.12 16.82
CA ILE A 110 11.68 -5.77 16.30
C ILE A 110 11.75 -4.75 17.43
N ASP A 111 12.19 -3.54 17.12
CA ASP A 111 12.08 -2.41 18.02
C ASP A 111 10.60 -2.13 18.33
N PRO A 112 10.21 -1.96 19.60
CA PRO A 112 8.85 -1.56 19.98
C PRO A 112 8.35 -0.31 19.26
N GLU A 113 9.21 0.67 18.99
CA GLU A 113 8.85 1.85 18.20
C GLU A 113 8.44 1.48 16.77
N ARG A 114 9.16 0.55 16.14
CA ARG A 114 8.79 0.06 14.82
C ARG A 114 7.42 -0.64 14.83
N ALA A 115 7.14 -1.45 15.86
CA ALA A 115 5.82 -2.04 16.02
C ALA A 115 4.73 -0.98 16.15
N ALA A 116 4.96 0.06 16.94
CA ALA A 116 4.04 1.17 17.12
C ALA A 116 3.81 1.95 15.80
N ILE A 117 4.86 2.26 15.05
CA ILE A 117 4.75 2.93 13.73
C ILE A 117 3.95 2.09 12.74
N THR A 118 4.24 0.79 12.66
CA THR A 118 3.51 -0.14 11.77
C THR A 118 2.03 -0.22 12.16
N ALA A 119 1.74 -0.37 13.46
CA ALA A 119 0.38 -0.39 13.98
C ALA A 119 -0.39 0.90 13.70
N ALA A 120 0.24 2.07 13.90
CA ALA A 120 -0.33 3.37 13.58
C ALA A 120 -0.65 3.51 12.08
N SER A 121 0.28 3.07 11.21
CA SER A 121 0.10 3.12 9.75
C SER A 121 -1.06 2.24 9.29
N LEU A 122 -1.18 1.03 9.84
CA LEU A 122 -2.29 0.12 9.58
C LEU A 122 -3.62 0.71 10.06
N ALA A 123 -3.68 1.17 11.30
CA ALA A 123 -4.89 1.74 11.90
C ALA A 123 -5.36 2.99 11.14
N LEU A 124 -4.44 3.88 10.74
CA LEU A 124 -4.75 5.04 9.91
C LEU A 124 -5.31 4.63 8.55
N HIS A 125 -4.70 3.63 7.90
CA HIS A 125 -5.19 3.15 6.61
C HIS A 125 -6.60 2.55 6.74
N LEU A 126 -6.83 1.69 7.74
CA LEU A 126 -8.15 1.11 7.98
C LEU A 126 -9.20 2.18 8.29
N SER A 127 -8.86 3.16 9.13
CA SER A 127 -9.74 4.30 9.42
C SER A 127 -10.06 5.10 8.16
N ALA A 128 -9.07 5.36 7.30
CA ALA A 128 -9.28 6.03 6.01
C ALA A 128 -10.14 5.23 5.03
N CYS A 129 -10.20 3.90 5.19
CA CYS A 129 -11.08 3.02 4.43
C CYS A 129 -12.47 2.84 5.06
N GLY A 130 -12.81 3.61 6.10
CA GLY A 130 -14.12 3.59 6.74
C GLY A 130 -14.28 2.54 7.84
N VAL A 131 -13.19 1.98 8.35
CA VAL A 131 -13.26 1.17 9.57
C VAL A 131 -13.45 2.10 10.76
N GLU A 132 -14.59 1.98 11.43
CA GLU A 132 -14.94 2.83 12.56
C GLU A 132 -14.18 2.42 13.82
N GLY A 133 -13.81 3.40 14.63
CA GLY A 133 -13.16 3.21 15.91
C GLY A 133 -12.39 4.44 16.36
N ASP A 134 -12.26 4.58 17.68
CA ASP A 134 -11.44 5.59 18.31
C ASP A 134 -10.16 4.92 18.81
N TRP A 135 -9.03 5.53 18.52
CA TRP A 135 -7.74 5.01 18.97
C TRP A 135 -6.69 6.10 19.14
N GLU A 136 -5.71 5.79 19.95
CA GLU A 136 -4.58 6.68 20.21
C GLU A 136 -3.27 5.89 20.28
N ILE A 137 -2.17 6.51 19.86
CA ILE A 137 -0.84 5.92 19.95
C ILE A 137 0.22 6.98 20.23
N ALA A 138 1.17 6.65 21.09
CA ALA A 138 2.37 7.42 21.33
C ALA A 138 3.54 6.86 20.51
N LEU A 139 4.39 7.75 19.98
CA LEU A 139 5.59 7.43 19.26
C LEU A 139 6.79 8.08 19.96
N ARG A 140 7.88 7.34 20.14
CA ARG A 140 9.08 7.83 20.84
C ARG A 140 9.75 8.97 20.11
N SER A 141 9.74 8.91 18.78
CA SER A 141 10.24 9.98 17.92
C SER A 141 9.11 10.59 17.09
N ALA A 142 9.24 11.89 16.77
CA ALA A 142 8.27 12.55 15.89
C ALA A 142 8.32 11.91 14.50
N ARG A 143 7.22 11.27 14.09
CA ARG A 143 7.10 10.61 12.79
C ARG A 143 6.00 11.24 11.96
N ARG A 144 6.28 11.40 10.68
CA ARG A 144 5.24 11.64 9.68
C ARG A 144 4.59 10.30 9.39
N LEU A 145 3.27 10.28 9.30
CA LEU A 145 2.52 9.08 8.91
C LEU A 145 1.66 9.40 7.70
N ARG A 146 1.43 8.40 6.89
CA ARG A 146 0.61 8.52 5.69
C ARG A 146 -0.81 8.03 5.96
N CYS A 147 -1.78 8.83 5.50
CA CYS A 147 -3.19 8.45 5.48
C CYS A 147 -3.73 8.63 4.06
N GLY A 148 -3.84 7.56 3.29
CA GLY A 148 -4.19 7.62 1.89
C GLY A 148 -3.19 8.47 1.08
N SER A 149 -3.65 9.58 0.49
CA SER A 149 -2.82 10.53 -0.24
C SER A 149 -2.27 11.67 0.63
N LEU A 150 -2.53 11.66 1.93
CA LEU A 150 -2.03 12.68 2.84
C LEU A 150 -0.80 12.20 3.58
N LEU A 151 0.19 13.08 3.65
CA LEU A 151 1.32 12.95 4.55
C LEU A 151 1.06 13.85 5.75
N LEU A 152 0.79 13.26 6.91
CA LEU A 152 0.55 13.98 8.15
C LEU A 152 1.84 14.66 8.65
N PRO A 153 1.73 15.77 9.39
CA PRO A 153 2.88 16.38 10.03
C PRO A 153 3.53 15.42 11.04
N GLY A 154 4.82 15.59 11.29
CA GLY A 154 5.52 14.80 12.30
C GLY A 154 4.87 14.96 13.68
N ALA A 155 4.60 13.84 14.35
CA ALA A 155 3.94 13.82 15.64
C ALA A 155 4.54 12.75 16.56
N HIS A 156 4.53 13.03 17.87
CA HIS A 156 4.84 12.06 18.93
C HIS A 156 3.58 11.33 19.42
N ARG A 157 2.42 11.86 19.13
CA ARG A 157 1.13 11.27 19.52
C ARG A 157 0.09 11.50 18.46
N LEU A 158 -0.66 10.45 18.13
CA LEU A 158 -1.81 10.51 17.27
C LEU A 158 -3.04 10.07 18.05
N SER A 159 -4.13 10.79 17.89
CA SER A 159 -5.46 10.39 18.35
C SER A 159 -6.41 10.46 17.16
N VAL A 160 -7.07 9.37 16.86
CA VAL A 160 -7.94 9.23 15.69
C VAL A 160 -9.34 8.86 16.14
N ARG A 161 -10.31 9.55 15.56
CA ARG A 161 -11.74 9.25 15.69
C ARG A 161 -12.31 9.01 14.31
N SER A 162 -12.72 7.80 14.03
CA SER A 162 -13.33 7.45 12.76
C SER A 162 -14.83 7.22 12.91
N GLY A 163 -15.60 8.01 12.17
CA GLY A 163 -17.03 7.88 12.01
C GLY A 163 -17.39 7.54 10.56
N PRO A 164 -18.68 7.36 10.27
CA PRO A 164 -19.17 6.85 8.97
C PRO A 164 -18.85 7.76 7.77
N ALA A 165 -18.56 9.03 7.99
CA ALA A 165 -18.33 9.98 6.90
C ALA A 165 -16.98 10.72 7.01
N VAL A 166 -16.39 10.78 8.18
CA VAL A 166 -15.21 11.62 8.44
C VAL A 166 -14.28 10.94 9.44
N VAL A 167 -13.00 10.93 9.12
CA VAL A 167 -11.93 10.57 10.06
C VAL A 167 -11.31 11.87 10.58
N SER A 168 -11.28 12.05 11.89
CA SER A 168 -10.60 13.16 12.56
C SER A 168 -9.27 12.66 13.12
N VAL A 169 -8.17 13.18 12.62
CA VAL A 169 -6.82 12.86 13.09
C VAL A 169 -6.28 14.06 13.86
N THR A 170 -5.93 13.84 15.11
CA THR A 170 -5.23 14.82 15.92
C THR A 170 -3.78 14.40 16.07
N THR A 171 -2.86 15.26 15.68
CA THR A 171 -1.42 15.07 15.86
C THR A 171 -0.93 16.00 16.95
N SER A 172 -0.06 15.51 17.82
CA SER A 172 0.60 16.30 18.85
C SER A 172 2.11 16.22 18.67
N ALA A 173 2.74 17.35 18.53
CA ALA A 173 4.18 17.52 18.39
C ALA A 173 4.68 18.59 19.38
N ALA A 174 5.99 18.80 19.45
CA ALA A 174 6.58 19.80 20.34
C ALA A 174 6.10 21.23 20.04
N ASP A 175 5.72 21.52 18.79
CA ASP A 175 5.22 22.81 18.32
C ASP A 175 3.69 22.99 18.47
N GLY A 176 2.99 22.02 19.07
CA GLY A 176 1.58 22.09 19.37
C GLY A 176 0.73 20.94 18.84
N ARG A 177 -0.58 21.12 19.01
CA ARG A 177 -1.61 20.17 18.60
C ARG A 177 -2.25 20.61 17.29
N ARG A 178 -2.42 19.69 16.35
CA ARG A 178 -3.04 19.95 15.05
C ARG A 178 -4.14 18.94 14.78
N VAL A 179 -5.23 19.38 14.17
CA VAL A 179 -6.37 18.52 13.83
C VAL A 179 -6.57 18.53 12.33
N CYS A 180 -6.66 17.35 11.74
CA CYS A 180 -6.98 17.13 10.34
C CYS A 180 -8.28 16.33 10.26
N ARG A 181 -9.22 16.75 9.41
CA ARG A 181 -10.46 16.03 9.13
C ARG A 181 -10.43 15.51 7.71
N LEU A 182 -10.61 14.22 7.55
CA LEU A 182 -10.52 13.49 6.30
C LEU A 182 -11.90 12.95 5.92
N PRO A 183 -12.55 13.47 4.88
CA PRO A 183 -13.80 12.88 4.39
C PRO A 183 -13.51 11.50 3.77
N LEU A 184 -14.36 10.52 4.08
CA LEU A 184 -14.24 9.15 3.55
C LEU A 184 -14.70 9.03 2.09
N SER A 185 -15.37 10.05 1.55
CA SER A 185 -15.87 10.06 0.17
C SER A 185 -14.80 10.08 -0.93
N GLY A 186 -13.51 10.04 -0.54
CA GLY A 186 -12.38 10.01 -1.49
C GLY A 186 -12.07 11.34 -2.18
N GLU A 187 -13.00 12.27 -2.19
CA GLU A 187 -12.79 13.63 -2.65
C GLU A 187 -12.42 14.50 -1.47
N PHE A 188 -11.20 15.03 -1.47
CA PHE A 188 -10.81 16.09 -0.55
C PHE A 188 -11.59 17.35 -0.91
N ALA A 189 -12.82 17.46 -0.42
CA ALA A 189 -13.54 18.70 -0.49
C ALA A 189 -12.69 19.76 0.23
N ARG A 190 -12.25 20.77 -0.49
CA ARG A 190 -11.71 22.00 0.06
C ARG A 190 -12.83 22.70 0.82
N SER A 191 -13.19 22.21 1.99
CA SER A 191 -14.12 22.93 2.86
C SER A 191 -13.36 24.09 3.47
N GLY A 192 -13.77 25.29 3.15
CA GLY A 192 -13.16 26.51 3.62
C GLY A 192 -13.02 26.50 5.16
N GLY A 193 -11.85 26.89 5.65
CA GLY A 193 -11.58 27.15 7.05
C GLY A 193 -10.72 26.13 7.80
N ALA A 194 -10.46 24.95 7.25
CA ALA A 194 -9.50 24.03 7.88
C ALA A 194 -8.07 24.41 7.46
N VAL A 195 -7.24 24.72 8.43
CA VAL A 195 -5.80 24.92 8.20
C VAL A 195 -5.21 23.53 7.94
N TRP A 196 -4.92 23.23 6.68
CA TRP A 196 -4.33 21.96 6.28
C TRP A 196 -2.83 21.95 6.60
N TYR A 197 -2.45 21.15 7.56
CA TYR A 197 -1.03 20.93 7.90
C TYR A 197 -0.44 19.67 7.25
N ALA A 198 -1.23 18.97 6.44
CA ALA A 198 -0.79 17.77 5.74
C ALA A 198 -0.37 18.12 4.31
N SER A 199 0.69 17.50 3.83
CA SER A 199 1.07 17.58 2.42
C SER A 199 0.25 16.56 1.63
N ILE A 200 -0.30 17.00 0.48
CA ILE A 200 -1.01 16.11 -0.44
C ILE A 200 0.01 15.51 -1.41
N LEU A 201 0.04 14.18 -1.48
CA LEU A 201 0.87 13.49 -2.47
C LEU A 201 0.30 13.66 -3.87
N PRO A 202 1.13 13.94 -4.88
CA PRO A 202 0.69 14.00 -6.26
C PRO A 202 0.02 12.69 -6.68
N ARG A 203 -1.04 12.80 -7.47
CA ARG A 203 -1.79 11.68 -8.00
C ARG A 203 -2.01 11.87 -9.49
N VAL A 204 -1.84 10.81 -10.24
CA VAL A 204 -2.16 10.76 -11.67
C VAL A 204 -3.38 9.89 -11.86
N GLU A 205 -4.38 10.43 -12.56
CA GLU A 205 -5.65 9.74 -12.83
C GLU A 205 -5.93 9.73 -14.34
N VAL A 206 -6.21 8.54 -14.88
CA VAL A 206 -6.62 8.31 -16.26
C VAL A 206 -7.66 7.21 -16.28
N GLY A 207 -8.89 7.54 -16.67
CA GLY A 207 -10.01 6.62 -16.60
C GLY A 207 -10.24 6.11 -15.18
N ARG A 208 -10.06 4.81 -14.96
CA ARG A 208 -10.15 4.18 -13.63
C ARG A 208 -8.80 4.02 -12.94
N ALA A 209 -7.72 4.27 -13.64
CA ALA A 209 -6.39 4.19 -13.06
C ALA A 209 -6.11 5.42 -12.20
N SER A 210 -5.59 5.19 -11.01
CA SER A 210 -5.26 6.23 -10.04
C SER A 210 -4.00 5.82 -9.28
N ILE A 211 -2.86 6.46 -9.63
CA ILE A 211 -1.54 6.16 -9.09
C ILE A 211 -1.04 7.37 -8.29
N ARG A 212 -0.64 7.15 -7.04
CA ARG A 212 0.02 8.16 -6.21
C ARG A 212 1.51 8.17 -6.50
N LEU A 213 2.10 9.34 -6.58
CA LEU A 213 3.54 9.49 -6.73
C LEU A 213 4.16 9.73 -5.35
N LEU A 214 5.00 8.80 -4.89
CA LEU A 214 5.61 8.88 -3.57
C LEU A 214 6.95 9.61 -3.64
N THR A 215 7.12 10.55 -2.74
CA THR A 215 8.39 11.24 -2.47
C THR A 215 9.15 10.54 -1.35
N ARG A 216 10.45 10.82 -1.19
CA ARG A 216 11.25 10.29 -0.09
C ARG A 216 10.61 10.52 1.28
N PRO A 217 10.14 11.75 1.64
CA PRO A 217 9.49 11.96 2.93
C PRO A 217 8.23 11.11 3.15
N ALA A 218 7.52 10.77 2.07
CA ALA A 218 6.34 9.89 2.15
C ALA A 218 6.73 8.43 2.38
N LEU A 219 7.85 8.00 1.83
CA LEU A 219 8.39 6.65 2.05
C LEU A 219 8.91 6.47 3.48
N GLU A 220 9.70 7.42 3.96
CA GLU A 220 10.21 7.43 5.34
C GLU A 220 9.09 7.40 6.39
N SER A 221 7.89 7.88 6.01
CA SER A 221 6.71 7.88 6.87
C SER A 221 5.97 6.55 6.96
N SER A 222 6.12 5.70 5.97
CA SER A 222 5.26 4.51 5.81
C SER A 222 6.00 3.19 5.81
N MET A 223 7.33 3.22 5.71
CA MET A 223 8.14 2.01 5.58
C MET A 223 9.49 2.20 6.28
N ASP A 224 9.97 1.16 6.91
CA ASP A 224 11.36 1.11 7.34
C ASP A 224 12.24 0.66 6.17
N PRO A 225 13.27 1.43 5.80
CA PRO A 225 14.15 1.13 4.68
C PRO A 225 15.15 -0.01 4.98
N GLY A 226 14.75 -1.05 5.72
CA GLY A 226 15.61 -2.21 5.97
C GLY A 226 15.88 -3.03 4.70
N GLY A 227 17.12 -3.48 4.50
CA GLY A 227 17.50 -4.38 3.41
C GLY A 227 17.67 -3.70 2.05
N GLU A 228 17.40 -4.44 0.95
CA GLU A 228 17.57 -3.94 -0.43
C GLU A 228 16.70 -2.72 -0.75
N SER A 229 15.57 -2.57 -0.05
CA SER A 229 14.69 -1.41 -0.20
C SER A 229 15.38 -0.09 0.20
N SER A 230 16.41 -0.10 1.04
CA SER A 230 17.12 1.13 1.47
C SER A 230 17.69 1.91 0.29
N LYS A 231 18.26 1.21 -0.70
CA LYS A 231 18.81 1.84 -1.91
C LYS A 231 17.76 2.53 -2.75
N VAL A 232 16.55 1.95 -2.85
CA VAL A 232 15.41 2.55 -3.56
C VAL A 232 14.98 3.83 -2.85
N PHE A 233 14.93 3.82 -1.51
CA PHE A 233 14.57 5.01 -0.72
C PHE A 233 15.60 6.13 -0.84
N GLU A 234 16.89 5.80 -0.78
CA GLU A 234 17.97 6.78 -0.95
C GLU A 234 17.91 7.47 -2.32
N GLN A 235 17.50 6.74 -3.36
CA GLN A 235 17.37 7.24 -4.72
C GLN A 235 16.00 7.88 -5.01
N ALA A 236 15.01 7.75 -4.12
CA ALA A 236 13.71 8.37 -4.30
C ALA A 236 13.80 9.90 -4.34
N ARG A 237 12.98 10.52 -5.18
CA ARG A 237 12.97 11.99 -5.32
C ARG A 237 12.38 12.65 -4.08
N GLU A 238 12.96 13.78 -3.70
CA GLU A 238 12.46 14.61 -2.60
C GLU A 238 11.14 15.30 -2.98
N SER A 239 10.97 15.64 -4.26
CA SER A 239 9.77 16.27 -4.81
C SER A 239 9.50 15.78 -6.21
N ILE A 240 8.24 15.84 -6.62
CA ILE A 240 7.76 15.49 -7.97
C ILE A 240 7.32 16.78 -8.64
N ASP A 241 7.88 17.08 -9.79
CA ASP A 241 7.51 18.25 -10.60
C ASP A 241 6.35 17.95 -11.57
N SER A 242 5.78 19.00 -12.18
CA SER A 242 4.66 18.87 -13.10
C SER A 242 5.00 18.07 -14.35
N ARG A 243 6.24 18.18 -14.86
CA ARG A 243 6.69 17.44 -16.05
C ARG A 243 6.67 15.93 -15.81
N GLN A 244 7.07 15.50 -14.61
CA GLN A 244 7.04 14.09 -14.22
C GLN A 244 5.61 13.59 -14.06
N ILE A 245 4.73 14.39 -13.47
CA ILE A 245 3.30 14.09 -13.36
C ILE A 245 2.70 13.94 -14.76
N ASP A 246 3.00 14.85 -15.67
CA ASP A 246 2.49 14.83 -17.04
C ASP A 246 3.04 13.65 -17.83
N CYS A 247 4.31 13.28 -17.63
CA CYS A 247 4.90 12.13 -18.27
C CYS A 247 4.23 10.79 -17.85
N VAL A 248 3.96 10.62 -16.55
CA VAL A 248 3.23 9.45 -16.04
C VAL A 248 1.77 9.46 -16.54
N ARG A 249 1.13 10.64 -16.62
CA ARG A 249 -0.22 10.77 -17.18
C ARG A 249 -0.25 10.35 -18.63
N THR A 250 0.65 10.86 -19.47
CA THR A 250 0.78 10.50 -20.88
C THR A 250 1.05 9.01 -21.05
N ALA A 251 1.85 8.38 -20.17
CA ALA A 251 2.07 6.94 -20.20
C ALA A 251 0.77 6.14 -19.96
N LEU A 252 -0.05 6.54 -19.00
CA LEU A 252 -1.36 5.90 -18.76
C LEU A 252 -2.34 6.13 -19.92
N GLU A 253 -2.32 7.33 -20.55
CA GLU A 253 -3.11 7.64 -21.74
C GLU A 253 -2.67 6.79 -22.93
N LEU A 254 -1.36 6.55 -23.11
CA LEU A 254 -0.85 5.64 -24.14
C LEU A 254 -1.35 4.20 -23.91
N ILE A 255 -1.32 3.71 -22.68
CA ILE A 255 -1.89 2.39 -22.35
C ILE A 255 -3.39 2.37 -22.68
N ALA A 256 -4.13 3.40 -22.29
CA ALA A 256 -5.56 3.48 -22.55
C ALA A 256 -5.89 3.48 -24.05
N ALA A 257 -5.07 4.16 -24.86
CA ALA A 257 -5.30 4.30 -26.30
C ALA A 257 -4.84 3.07 -27.10
N GLN A 258 -3.67 2.53 -26.78
CA GLN A 258 -3.01 1.50 -27.62
C GLN A 258 -3.22 0.08 -27.06
N ALA A 259 -3.42 -0.07 -25.77
CA ALA A 259 -3.59 -1.35 -25.10
C ALA A 259 -4.64 -1.27 -23.98
N PRO A 260 -5.90 -0.91 -24.29
CA PRO A 260 -6.94 -0.59 -23.30
C PRO A 260 -7.22 -1.72 -22.31
N ALA A 261 -7.00 -2.97 -22.69
CA ALA A 261 -7.16 -4.13 -21.80
C ALA A 261 -6.17 -4.13 -20.63
N TYR A 262 -5.01 -3.48 -20.77
CA TYR A 262 -4.02 -3.41 -19.70
C TYR A 262 -4.25 -2.28 -18.69
N LEU A 263 -5.00 -1.24 -19.03
CA LEU A 263 -5.25 -0.14 -18.10
C LEU A 263 -5.94 -0.58 -16.81
N PRO A 264 -7.01 -1.40 -16.83
CA PRO A 264 -7.59 -1.98 -15.62
C PRO A 264 -6.58 -2.84 -14.85
N TRP A 265 -5.71 -3.54 -15.55
CA TRP A 265 -4.69 -4.39 -14.96
C TRP A 265 -3.66 -3.58 -14.16
N VAL A 266 -3.13 -2.54 -14.79
CA VAL A 266 -2.22 -1.57 -14.15
C VAL A 266 -2.90 -0.91 -12.95
N SER A 267 -4.13 -0.42 -13.11
CA SER A 267 -4.93 0.23 -12.08
C SER A 267 -5.16 -0.64 -10.84
N ARG A 268 -5.33 -1.94 -11.05
CA ARG A 268 -5.57 -2.93 -9.99
C ARG A 268 -4.31 -3.24 -9.21
N ALA A 269 -3.20 -3.37 -9.92
CA ALA A 269 -1.94 -3.85 -9.35
C ALA A 269 -1.03 -2.75 -8.82
N ILE A 270 -1.16 -1.51 -9.32
CA ILE A 270 -0.26 -0.41 -8.98
C ILE A 270 -1.07 0.73 -8.34
N HIS A 271 -0.73 1.05 -7.11
CA HIS A 271 -1.35 2.15 -6.36
C HIS A 271 -0.37 3.27 -6.07
N ASP A 272 0.90 2.91 -5.90
CA ASP A 272 1.99 3.80 -5.52
C ASP A 272 3.17 3.65 -6.48
N LEU A 273 3.71 4.75 -6.91
CA LEU A 273 4.87 4.82 -7.78
C LEU A 273 5.95 5.71 -7.17
N ILE A 274 7.15 5.16 -7.04
CA ILE A 274 8.36 5.90 -6.68
C ILE A 274 9.12 6.26 -7.95
N LEU A 275 9.39 7.54 -8.15
CA LEU A 275 10.30 7.99 -9.18
C LEU A 275 11.70 8.14 -8.60
N LEU A 276 12.69 7.47 -9.20
CA LEU A 276 14.06 7.46 -8.72
C LEU A 276 14.91 8.52 -9.42
N ASN A 277 15.80 9.16 -8.67
CA ASN A 277 16.89 9.93 -9.23
C ASN A 277 17.94 8.95 -9.77
N VAL A 278 17.90 8.63 -11.04
CA VAL A 278 18.88 7.71 -11.62
C VAL A 278 19.98 8.49 -12.30
N SER A 279 21.18 8.31 -11.79
CA SER A 279 22.43 8.64 -12.46
C SER A 279 23.23 7.35 -12.66
N GLY A 280 22.81 6.48 -13.62
CA GLY A 280 23.55 5.25 -13.92
C GLY A 280 22.68 4.13 -14.50
N PRO A 281 23.31 3.09 -15.07
CA PRO A 281 22.61 2.03 -15.81
C PRO A 281 21.96 0.95 -14.94
N SER A 282 21.98 1.04 -13.61
CA SER A 282 21.79 -0.14 -12.76
C SER A 282 20.39 -0.35 -12.17
N VAL A 283 19.47 0.61 -12.23
CA VAL A 283 18.10 0.43 -11.71
C VAL A 283 17.09 1.11 -12.61
N ASP A 284 16.46 0.35 -13.50
CA ASP A 284 15.45 0.91 -14.40
C ASP A 284 14.05 0.90 -13.79
N SER A 285 13.63 -0.24 -13.26
CA SER A 285 12.30 -0.44 -12.67
C SER A 285 12.27 -1.64 -11.74
N GLY A 286 11.31 -1.70 -10.87
CA GLY A 286 11.06 -2.87 -10.06
C GLY A 286 9.84 -2.74 -9.17
N SER A 287 9.48 -3.88 -8.59
CA SER A 287 8.42 -4.03 -7.60
C SER A 287 9.05 -4.19 -6.23
N VAL A 288 8.46 -3.58 -5.22
CA VAL A 288 8.86 -3.81 -3.83
C VAL A 288 8.16 -5.09 -3.36
N GLU A 289 8.93 -6.17 -3.19
CA GLU A 289 8.42 -7.53 -2.96
C GLU A 289 7.43 -7.61 -1.79
N ASN A 290 7.75 -6.96 -0.69
CA ASN A 290 6.92 -6.97 0.51
C ASN A 290 5.93 -5.79 0.61
N ALA A 291 5.78 -5.02 -0.45
CA ALA A 291 4.83 -3.91 -0.53
C ALA A 291 4.03 -3.99 -1.83
N PRO A 292 3.09 -4.95 -1.95
CA PRO A 292 2.24 -5.06 -3.12
C PRO A 292 1.53 -3.74 -3.43
N GLY A 293 1.45 -3.43 -4.71
CA GLY A 293 0.93 -2.15 -5.17
C GLY A 293 1.96 -1.03 -5.25
N LEU A 294 3.16 -1.23 -4.70
CA LEU A 294 4.25 -0.28 -4.77
C LEU A 294 5.30 -0.72 -5.78
N ILE A 295 5.57 0.15 -6.75
CA ILE A 295 6.65 -0.02 -7.73
C ILE A 295 7.57 1.19 -7.74
N TYR A 296 8.75 1.03 -8.31
CA TYR A 296 9.67 2.13 -8.56
C TYR A 296 10.13 2.13 -10.02
N LEU A 297 10.30 3.33 -10.57
CA LEU A 297 10.80 3.56 -11.92
C LEU A 297 11.88 4.64 -11.92
N ALA A 298 12.87 4.51 -12.82
CA ALA A 298 13.75 5.61 -13.15
C ALA A 298 12.92 6.80 -13.66
N ALA A 299 13.20 8.00 -13.16
CA ALA A 299 12.54 9.21 -13.65
C ALA A 299 13.09 9.56 -15.04
N ARG A 300 12.44 9.06 -16.09
CA ARG A 300 12.75 9.35 -17.49
C ARG A 300 11.64 10.22 -18.09
N ASP A 301 12.04 11.10 -19.02
CA ASP A 301 11.12 11.92 -19.80
C ASP A 301 10.65 11.16 -21.06
N ASP A 302 10.29 9.90 -20.90
CA ASP A 302 9.85 8.99 -21.96
C ASP A 302 8.58 8.25 -21.52
N ALA A 303 7.44 8.79 -21.93
CA ALA A 303 6.13 8.23 -21.60
C ALA A 303 5.93 6.81 -22.17
N GLY A 304 6.51 6.50 -23.33
CA GLY A 304 6.44 5.17 -23.93
C GLY A 304 7.16 4.14 -23.08
N TRP A 305 8.36 4.46 -22.64
CA TRP A 305 9.12 3.61 -21.71
C TRP A 305 8.40 3.42 -20.38
N ILE A 306 7.86 4.52 -19.80
CA ILE A 306 7.09 4.42 -18.55
C ILE A 306 5.86 3.52 -18.74
N ALA A 307 5.13 3.64 -19.86
CA ALA A 307 3.97 2.81 -20.17
C ALA A 307 4.33 1.31 -20.21
N GLU A 308 5.42 0.97 -20.90
CA GLU A 308 5.94 -0.40 -20.96
C GLU A 308 6.26 -0.94 -19.56
N ARG A 309 6.96 -0.14 -18.73
CA ARG A 309 7.34 -0.53 -17.37
C ARG A 309 6.15 -0.68 -16.45
N LEU A 310 5.14 0.20 -16.55
CA LEU A 310 3.90 0.07 -15.77
C LEU A 310 3.19 -1.25 -16.06
N VAL A 311 3.10 -1.66 -17.34
CA VAL A 311 2.52 -2.95 -17.72
C VAL A 311 3.38 -4.11 -17.21
N HIS A 312 4.71 -4.04 -17.37
CA HIS A 312 5.63 -5.08 -16.91
C HIS A 312 5.57 -5.28 -15.40
N GLU A 313 5.67 -4.20 -14.62
CA GLU A 313 5.64 -4.28 -13.16
C GLU A 313 4.24 -4.67 -12.63
N SER A 314 3.16 -4.29 -13.34
CA SER A 314 1.83 -4.79 -12.97
C SER A 314 1.72 -6.30 -13.11
N ALA A 315 2.31 -6.90 -14.15
CA ALA A 315 2.36 -8.35 -14.32
C ALA A 315 3.13 -9.02 -13.16
N ARG A 316 4.27 -8.44 -12.75
CA ARG A 316 5.04 -8.94 -11.59
C ARG A 316 4.23 -8.88 -10.29
N GLN A 317 3.50 -7.78 -10.06
CA GLN A 317 2.62 -7.64 -8.91
C GLN A 317 1.52 -8.70 -8.88
N HIS A 318 0.93 -9.02 -10.03
CA HIS A 318 -0.06 -10.11 -10.14
C HIS A 318 0.56 -11.46 -9.77
N VAL A 319 1.76 -11.77 -10.28
CA VAL A 319 2.48 -13.02 -9.93
C VAL A 319 2.81 -13.07 -8.44
N ASN A 320 3.28 -11.97 -7.86
CA ASN A 320 3.57 -11.89 -6.43
C ASN A 320 2.32 -12.15 -5.57
N LEU A 321 1.16 -11.67 -6.00
CA LEU A 321 -0.10 -11.96 -5.31
C LEU A 321 -0.51 -13.43 -5.43
N LEU A 322 -0.34 -14.05 -6.60
CA LEU A 322 -0.59 -15.48 -6.79
C LEU A 322 0.29 -16.34 -5.87
N ASN A 323 1.56 -16.01 -5.77
CA ASN A 323 2.49 -16.71 -4.88
C ASN A 323 2.05 -16.70 -3.41
N THR A 324 1.19 -15.77 -3.02
CA THR A 324 0.65 -15.73 -1.64
C THR A 324 -0.49 -16.71 -1.39
N LEU A 325 -1.04 -17.31 -2.44
CA LEU A 325 -2.08 -18.35 -2.32
C LEU A 325 -1.51 -19.70 -1.91
N GLY A 326 -0.18 -19.84 -1.92
CA GLY A 326 0.52 -21.10 -1.65
C GLY A 326 0.69 -21.97 -2.89
N PRO A 327 1.38 -23.10 -2.76
CA PRO A 327 1.55 -24.01 -3.87
C PRO A 327 0.19 -24.54 -4.31
N THR A 328 -0.09 -24.35 -5.60
CA THR A 328 -1.21 -25.00 -6.28
C THR A 328 -0.83 -26.46 -6.50
N GLY A 329 -0.98 -27.27 -5.48
CA GLY A 329 -0.75 -28.71 -5.52
C GLY A 329 -2.04 -29.45 -5.78
#